data_ad447741c86908f5fa11348169864084
#
_entry.id   ad447741c86908f5fa11348169864084
#
_cell.length_a   1.000
_cell.length_b   1.000
_cell.length_c   1.000
_cell.angle_alpha   90.00
_cell.angle_beta   90.00
_cell.angle_gamma   90.00
#
_symmetry.space_group_name_H-M   'P 1'
#
loop_
_entity.id
_entity.type
_entity.pdbx_description
1 polymer ?
#
loop_
_entity_poly.entity_id
_entity_poly.type
_entity_poly.pdbx_seq_one_letter_code
_entity_poly.pdbx_strand_id
1 'polypeptide(L)'
;MNTQSDLDRINRVAWNSRDAARVFAAGKTFSDAGEETAFQWLAPRCAATPLLDIGIGTGRTIALMLAISNDYTGVDYTPKLLDMARSRYPGRDLRHMDARDMSELPSNHYGLAAFSWNGIDCVDYDGRVKILEEMYRVVRPGGYVLFSSHNRGGPGYRENIWQLLPQFTFNPLRLGWRSLRAMRRFQLGTLNYVRNVKLNRDYGGYSVKTAAAHNFGIVIVYTTLPEQRRQLAQVGLQCDAVFGSCDGRRIADDVEDSDAWWFHFIAHKPLAAYRFGQESGHASPRTST
;
A
#
# COMPACT_ATOMS: atom_id res chain seq x y z
N MET A 1 2.36 26.26 -6.89
CA MET A 1 2.72 24.93 -7.39
C MET A 1 1.92 23.92 -6.59
N ASN A 2 1.12 23.10 -7.22
CA ASN A 2 0.28 22.12 -6.53
C ASN A 2 1.14 20.89 -6.20
N THR A 3 1.52 20.74 -4.94
CA THR A 3 2.43 19.67 -4.44
C THR A 3 1.87 18.27 -4.76
N GLN A 4 0.55 18.13 -4.83
CA GLN A 4 -0.18 16.90 -5.13
C GLN A 4 0.08 16.41 -6.55
N SER A 5 -0.04 17.27 -7.55
CA SER A 5 0.20 16.90 -8.96
C SER A 5 1.66 16.56 -9.24
N ASP A 6 2.60 17.21 -8.53
CA ASP A 6 4.04 16.98 -8.69
C ASP A 6 4.47 15.62 -8.14
N LEU A 7 3.95 15.19 -6.95
CA LEU A 7 4.22 13.88 -6.36
C LEU A 7 3.75 12.74 -7.29
N ASP A 8 2.51 12.81 -7.75
CA ASP A 8 1.93 11.78 -8.64
C ASP A 8 2.74 11.68 -9.94
N ARG A 9 3.08 12.79 -10.56
CA ARG A 9 3.88 12.84 -11.78
C ARG A 9 5.27 12.22 -11.59
N ILE A 10 5.96 12.54 -10.49
CA ILE A 10 7.30 12.01 -10.19
C ILE A 10 7.23 10.49 -10.03
N ASN A 11 6.28 10.01 -9.25
CA ASN A 11 6.15 8.60 -8.96
C ASN A 11 5.73 7.80 -10.22
N ARG A 12 4.81 8.30 -11.03
CA ARG A 12 4.43 7.68 -12.32
C ARG A 12 5.64 7.54 -13.26
N VAL A 13 6.49 8.55 -13.35
CA VAL A 13 7.71 8.50 -14.16
C VAL A 13 8.68 7.44 -13.60
N ALA A 14 8.87 7.40 -12.28
CA ALA A 14 9.75 6.43 -11.63
C ALA A 14 9.29 4.99 -11.86
N TRP A 15 8.01 4.70 -11.68
CA TRP A 15 7.44 3.35 -11.87
C TRP A 15 7.44 2.89 -13.33
N ASN A 16 7.27 3.81 -14.29
CA ASN A 16 7.36 3.50 -15.72
C ASN A 16 8.80 3.40 -16.24
N SER A 17 9.81 3.60 -15.37
CA SER A 17 11.22 3.56 -15.77
C SER A 17 11.69 2.15 -16.13
N ARG A 18 12.76 2.07 -16.94
CA ARG A 18 13.43 0.79 -17.24
C ARG A 18 14.06 0.16 -16.00
N ASP A 19 14.48 0.97 -15.04
CA ASP A 19 15.11 0.49 -13.81
C ASP A 19 14.07 -0.15 -12.87
N ALA A 20 12.88 0.44 -12.73
CA ALA A 20 11.77 -0.20 -12.03
C ALA A 20 11.45 -1.57 -12.66
N ALA A 21 11.24 -1.61 -13.97
CA ALA A 21 10.98 -2.86 -14.68
C ALA A 21 12.08 -3.93 -14.45
N ARG A 22 13.36 -3.55 -14.42
CA ARG A 22 14.47 -4.49 -14.15
C ARG A 22 14.46 -5.00 -12.71
N VAL A 23 14.23 -4.14 -11.73
CA VAL A 23 14.17 -4.53 -10.31
C VAL A 23 13.06 -5.57 -10.09
N PHE A 24 11.90 -5.34 -10.69
CA PHE A 24 10.75 -6.24 -10.56
C PHE A 24 10.76 -7.42 -11.54
N ALA A 25 11.51 -7.33 -12.65
CA ALA A 25 11.68 -8.45 -13.60
C ALA A 25 12.43 -9.65 -13.01
N ALA A 26 13.25 -9.45 -11.99
CA ALA A 26 14.09 -10.50 -11.40
C ALA A 26 13.31 -11.66 -10.77
N GLY A 27 11.98 -11.64 -10.81
CA GLY A 27 11.11 -12.79 -10.51
C GLY A 27 11.17 -13.31 -9.08
N LYS A 28 11.90 -12.66 -8.20
CA LYS A 28 11.96 -13.05 -6.81
C LYS A 28 10.67 -12.63 -6.14
N THR A 29 9.85 -13.60 -5.79
CA THR A 29 8.81 -13.42 -4.77
C THR A 29 9.54 -13.09 -3.49
N PHE A 30 9.53 -11.84 -3.10
CA PHE A 30 10.01 -11.42 -1.80
C PHE A 30 8.77 -10.96 -1.02
N SER A 31 8.59 -11.48 0.16
CA SER A 31 7.65 -10.99 1.15
C SER A 31 8.44 -10.67 2.41
N ASP A 32 7.87 -9.91 3.29
CA ASP A 32 8.39 -9.73 4.63
C ASP A 32 7.54 -10.50 5.65
N ALA A 33 8.05 -10.66 6.86
CA ALA A 33 7.37 -11.44 7.89
C ALA A 33 5.97 -10.89 8.24
N GLY A 34 5.79 -9.56 8.17
CA GLY A 34 4.48 -8.94 8.40
C GLY A 34 3.47 -9.24 7.32
N GLU A 35 3.89 -9.21 6.05
CA GLU A 35 3.05 -9.57 4.91
C GLU A 35 2.63 -11.05 4.99
N GLU A 36 3.59 -11.95 5.26
CA GLU A 36 3.31 -13.38 5.39
C GLU A 36 2.30 -13.64 6.52
N THR A 37 2.51 -13.04 7.68
CA THR A 37 1.58 -13.16 8.82
C THR A 37 0.20 -12.60 8.48
N ALA A 38 0.12 -11.46 7.79
CA ALA A 38 -1.15 -10.85 7.38
C ALA A 38 -1.92 -11.76 6.40
N PHE A 39 -1.25 -12.33 5.40
CA PHE A 39 -1.90 -13.28 4.48
C PHE A 39 -2.31 -14.58 5.17
N GLN A 40 -1.51 -15.12 6.08
CA GLN A 40 -1.87 -16.29 6.90
C GLN A 40 -3.11 -16.01 7.77
N TRP A 41 -3.21 -14.81 8.35
CA TRP A 41 -4.36 -14.40 9.14
C TRP A 41 -5.64 -14.29 8.28
N LEU A 42 -5.53 -13.81 7.04
CA LEU A 42 -6.64 -13.61 6.11
C LEU A 42 -7.08 -14.89 5.39
N ALA A 43 -6.18 -15.83 5.13
CA ALA A 43 -6.45 -17.00 4.32
C ALA A 43 -7.71 -17.78 4.74
N PRO A 44 -7.91 -18.17 6.02
CA PRO A 44 -9.12 -18.89 6.42
C PRO A 44 -10.40 -18.04 6.40
N ARG A 45 -10.26 -16.69 6.42
CA ARG A 45 -11.38 -15.75 6.46
C ARG A 45 -11.89 -15.37 5.06
N CYS A 46 -11.01 -15.47 4.08
CA CYS A 46 -11.26 -15.06 2.70
C CYS A 46 -11.27 -16.26 1.72
N ALA A 47 -11.17 -17.48 2.23
CA ALA A 47 -11.19 -18.69 1.40
C ALA A 47 -12.45 -18.73 0.52
N ALA A 48 -12.27 -19.08 -0.76
CA ALA A 48 -13.34 -19.19 -1.77
C ALA A 48 -14.20 -17.92 -1.94
N THR A 49 -13.64 -16.76 -1.67
CA THR A 49 -14.30 -15.46 -1.95
C THR A 49 -13.61 -14.75 -3.12
N PRO A 50 -14.29 -13.83 -3.83
CA PRO A 50 -13.63 -12.97 -4.80
C PRO A 50 -12.53 -12.12 -4.15
N LEU A 51 -11.34 -12.08 -4.76
CA LEU A 51 -10.19 -11.34 -4.27
C LEU A 51 -9.80 -10.25 -5.25
N LEU A 52 -9.49 -9.07 -4.75
CA LEU A 52 -8.94 -7.95 -5.49
C LEU A 52 -7.50 -7.67 -5.03
N ASP A 53 -6.57 -7.69 -5.96
CA ASP A 53 -5.16 -7.35 -5.75
C ASP A 53 -4.86 -6.01 -6.43
N ILE A 54 -4.49 -4.99 -5.66
CA ILE A 54 -4.31 -3.62 -6.11
C ILE A 54 -2.81 -3.32 -6.18
N GLY A 55 -2.36 -2.70 -7.29
CA GLY A 55 -0.95 -2.39 -7.50
C GLY A 55 -0.09 -3.63 -7.67
N ILE A 56 -0.56 -4.59 -8.49
CA ILE A 56 0.09 -5.90 -8.64
C ILE A 56 1.50 -5.84 -9.19
N GLY A 57 1.89 -4.72 -9.83
CA GLY A 57 3.17 -4.59 -10.49
C GLY A 57 3.40 -5.69 -11.53
N THR A 58 4.46 -6.47 -11.36
CA THR A 58 4.76 -7.64 -12.20
C THR A 58 4.14 -8.95 -11.71
N GLY A 59 3.17 -8.87 -10.78
CA GLY A 59 2.43 -10.04 -10.28
C GLY A 59 3.07 -10.73 -9.08
N ARG A 60 3.75 -10.02 -8.19
CA ARG A 60 4.42 -10.58 -7.01
C ARG A 60 3.43 -11.27 -6.05
N THR A 61 2.30 -10.64 -5.82
CA THR A 61 1.27 -11.09 -4.86
C THR A 61 0.30 -12.11 -5.44
N ILE A 62 0.25 -12.27 -6.76
CA ILE A 62 -0.72 -13.16 -7.44
C ILE A 62 -0.69 -14.57 -6.87
N ALA A 63 0.49 -15.18 -6.70
CA ALA A 63 0.61 -16.52 -6.17
C ALA A 63 0.09 -16.65 -4.72
N LEU A 64 0.33 -15.63 -3.88
CA LEU A 64 -0.17 -15.57 -2.50
C LEU A 64 -1.70 -15.49 -2.48
N MET A 65 -2.28 -14.64 -3.32
CA MET A 65 -3.72 -14.47 -3.42
C MET A 65 -4.41 -15.72 -3.97
N LEU A 66 -3.84 -16.35 -5.00
CA LEU A 66 -4.36 -17.59 -5.59
C LEU A 66 -4.31 -18.80 -4.64
N ALA A 67 -3.42 -18.78 -3.64
CA ALA A 67 -3.43 -19.78 -2.58
C ALA A 67 -4.66 -19.64 -1.65
N ILE A 68 -5.32 -18.48 -1.64
CA ILE A 68 -6.53 -18.21 -0.86
C ILE A 68 -7.79 -18.51 -1.68
N SER A 69 -7.86 -17.99 -2.91
CA SER A 69 -9.01 -18.18 -3.81
C SER A 69 -8.60 -18.05 -5.28
N ASN A 70 -9.22 -18.85 -6.14
CA ASN A 70 -9.04 -18.76 -7.59
C ASN A 70 -9.88 -17.65 -8.25
N ASP A 71 -10.88 -17.12 -7.54
CA ASP A 71 -11.66 -15.98 -7.98
C ASP A 71 -10.87 -14.70 -7.69
N TYR A 72 -10.10 -14.25 -8.69
CA TYR A 72 -9.06 -13.27 -8.55
C TYR A 72 -9.13 -12.21 -9.66
N THR A 73 -9.10 -10.96 -9.26
CA THR A 73 -8.92 -9.79 -10.13
C THR A 73 -7.69 -9.00 -9.68
N GLY A 74 -6.81 -8.66 -10.59
CA GLY A 74 -5.63 -7.81 -10.33
C GLY A 74 -5.72 -6.49 -11.06
N VAL A 75 -5.32 -5.39 -10.41
CA VAL A 75 -5.29 -4.06 -11.04
C VAL A 75 -3.94 -3.38 -10.84
N ASP A 76 -3.47 -2.65 -11.85
CA ASP A 76 -2.29 -1.79 -11.77
C ASP A 76 -2.43 -0.60 -12.71
N TYR A 77 -1.93 0.56 -12.29
CA TYR A 77 -1.98 1.77 -13.13
C TYR A 77 -0.75 1.91 -14.05
N THR A 78 0.25 1.00 -13.94
CA THR A 78 1.48 1.03 -14.72
C THR A 78 1.42 0.03 -15.87
N PRO A 79 1.13 0.44 -17.13
CA PRO A 79 0.89 -0.48 -18.24
C PRO A 79 2.04 -1.47 -18.44
N LYS A 80 3.28 -0.99 -18.35
CA LYS A 80 4.47 -1.81 -18.58
C LYS A 80 4.64 -2.93 -17.55
N LEU A 81 4.35 -2.68 -16.27
CA LEU A 81 4.41 -3.71 -15.22
C LEU A 81 3.26 -4.70 -15.39
N LEU A 82 2.09 -4.20 -15.72
CA LEU A 82 0.91 -5.00 -15.99
C LEU A 82 1.11 -5.96 -17.17
N ASP A 83 1.75 -5.53 -18.25
CA ASP A 83 2.07 -6.39 -19.40
C ASP A 83 3.04 -7.52 -19.02
N MET A 84 3.98 -7.24 -18.10
CA MET A 84 4.86 -8.27 -17.54
C MET A 84 4.09 -9.27 -16.66
N ALA A 85 3.12 -8.78 -15.86
CA ALA A 85 2.24 -9.64 -15.08
C ALA A 85 1.37 -10.53 -15.98
N ARG A 86 0.77 -9.98 -17.04
CA ARG A 86 -0.01 -10.73 -18.04
C ARG A 86 0.80 -11.83 -18.71
N SER A 87 2.06 -11.55 -19.01
CA SER A 87 2.97 -12.55 -19.60
C SER A 87 3.29 -13.70 -18.64
N ARG A 88 3.34 -13.44 -17.33
CA ARG A 88 3.60 -14.47 -16.31
C ARG A 88 2.36 -15.27 -15.93
N TYR A 89 1.21 -14.65 -15.96
CA TYR A 89 -0.05 -15.22 -15.51
C TYR A 89 -1.11 -15.11 -16.62
N PRO A 90 -0.91 -15.82 -17.75
CA PRO A 90 -1.83 -15.75 -18.88
C PRO A 90 -3.23 -16.24 -18.46
N GLY A 91 -4.25 -15.58 -18.98
CA GLY A 91 -5.65 -15.94 -18.70
C GLY A 91 -6.20 -15.43 -17.34
N ARG A 92 -5.41 -14.71 -16.55
CA ARG A 92 -5.93 -14.05 -15.33
C ARG A 92 -6.56 -12.69 -15.68
N ASP A 93 -7.57 -12.31 -14.90
CA ASP A 93 -8.22 -11.00 -15.01
C ASP A 93 -7.29 -9.91 -14.44
N LEU A 94 -6.50 -9.29 -15.32
CA LEU A 94 -5.55 -8.25 -14.98
C LEU A 94 -5.91 -6.96 -15.74
N ARG A 95 -6.31 -5.91 -15.01
CA ARG A 95 -6.87 -4.68 -15.59
C ARG A 95 -5.95 -3.48 -15.35
N HIS A 96 -5.92 -2.58 -16.34
CA HIS A 96 -5.23 -1.29 -16.19
C HIS A 96 -6.17 -0.32 -15.50
N MET A 97 -5.86 0.06 -14.25
CA MET A 97 -6.75 0.87 -13.42
C MET A 97 -5.96 1.63 -12.35
N ASP A 98 -6.41 2.84 -12.02
CA ASP A 98 -5.90 3.62 -10.91
C ASP A 98 -6.68 3.27 -9.64
N ALA A 99 -5.97 2.96 -8.55
CA ALA A 99 -6.59 2.60 -7.27
C ALA A 99 -7.48 3.71 -6.66
N ARG A 100 -7.32 4.96 -7.10
CA ARG A 100 -8.15 6.11 -6.68
C ARG A 100 -9.49 6.19 -7.40
N ASP A 101 -9.66 5.41 -8.45
CA ASP A 101 -10.88 5.31 -9.23
C ASP A 101 -11.00 3.88 -9.80
N MET A 102 -11.68 3.03 -9.07
CA MET A 102 -11.98 1.65 -9.46
C MET A 102 -13.47 1.51 -9.83
N SER A 103 -14.08 2.56 -10.38
CA SER A 103 -15.52 2.63 -10.71
C SER A 103 -16.01 1.51 -11.66
N GLU A 104 -15.12 0.93 -12.47
CA GLU A 104 -15.40 -0.25 -13.30
C GLU A 104 -15.58 -1.54 -12.49
N LEU A 105 -15.15 -1.56 -11.22
CA LEU A 105 -15.33 -2.72 -10.35
C LEU A 105 -16.63 -2.61 -9.54
N PRO A 106 -17.31 -3.75 -9.31
CA PRO A 106 -18.57 -3.75 -8.58
C PRO A 106 -18.38 -3.36 -7.11
N SER A 107 -19.36 -2.64 -6.54
CA SER A 107 -19.43 -2.36 -5.12
C SER A 107 -19.85 -3.60 -4.33
N ASN A 108 -19.39 -3.73 -3.08
CA ASN A 108 -19.78 -4.79 -2.15
C ASN A 108 -19.57 -6.21 -2.69
N HIS A 109 -18.51 -6.45 -3.42
CA HIS A 109 -18.28 -7.71 -4.13
C HIS A 109 -17.14 -8.54 -3.52
N TYR A 110 -15.98 -7.93 -3.31
CA TYR A 110 -14.78 -8.66 -2.90
C TYR A 110 -14.80 -9.05 -1.43
N GLY A 111 -14.34 -10.26 -1.12
CA GLY A 111 -14.10 -10.70 0.26
C GLY A 111 -12.81 -10.14 0.83
N LEU A 112 -11.83 -9.84 -0.05
CA LEU A 112 -10.56 -9.19 0.29
C LEU A 112 -10.16 -8.23 -0.83
N ALA A 113 -9.76 -7.02 -0.46
CA ALA A 113 -9.00 -6.12 -1.32
C ALA A 113 -7.62 -5.89 -0.69
N ALA A 114 -6.55 -6.27 -1.40
CA ALA A 114 -5.17 -6.16 -0.91
C ALA A 114 -4.39 -5.12 -1.73
N PHE A 115 -3.67 -4.22 -1.05
CA PHE A 115 -2.74 -3.27 -1.66
C PHE A 115 -1.39 -3.35 -0.96
N SER A 116 -0.61 -4.32 -1.37
CA SER A 116 0.64 -4.66 -0.71
C SER A 116 1.82 -3.80 -1.14
N TRP A 117 2.93 -3.93 -0.42
CA TRP A 117 4.23 -3.32 -0.70
C TRP A 117 4.21 -1.79 -0.75
N ASN A 118 3.44 -1.17 0.15
CA ASN A 118 3.38 0.28 0.36
C ASN A 118 2.96 1.09 -0.88
N GLY A 119 2.23 0.48 -1.80
CA GLY A 119 1.76 1.15 -3.01
C GLY A 119 0.87 2.36 -2.71
N ILE A 120 0.10 2.29 -1.63
CA ILE A 120 -0.76 3.38 -1.16
C ILE A 120 0.03 4.65 -0.79
N ASP A 121 1.31 4.54 -0.47
CA ASP A 121 2.17 5.68 -0.11
C ASP A 121 2.68 6.47 -1.32
N CYS A 122 2.50 5.92 -2.53
CA CYS A 122 2.98 6.53 -3.78
C CYS A 122 2.05 7.63 -4.31
N VAL A 123 0.96 7.92 -3.65
CA VAL A 123 0.05 9.03 -3.91
C VAL A 123 0.07 10.02 -2.75
N ASP A 124 -0.50 11.20 -2.96
CA ASP A 124 -0.65 12.21 -1.90
C ASP A 124 -1.67 11.77 -0.83
N TYR A 125 -1.79 12.58 0.21
CA TYR A 125 -2.66 12.27 1.33
C TYR A 125 -4.13 12.10 0.92
N ASP A 126 -4.67 12.99 0.08
CA ASP A 126 -6.05 12.92 -0.38
C ASP A 126 -6.25 11.71 -1.32
N GLY A 127 -5.25 11.40 -2.13
CA GLY A 127 -5.25 10.19 -2.96
C GLY A 127 -5.29 8.91 -2.12
N ARG A 128 -4.60 8.87 -0.96
CA ARG A 128 -4.68 7.74 -0.02
C ARG A 128 -6.10 7.55 0.51
N VAL A 129 -6.76 8.66 0.92
CA VAL A 129 -8.14 8.59 1.39
C VAL A 129 -9.05 8.04 0.30
N LYS A 130 -8.93 8.53 -0.94
CA LYS A 130 -9.69 8.01 -2.10
C LYS A 130 -9.46 6.51 -2.34
N ILE A 131 -8.22 6.04 -2.21
CA ILE A 131 -7.91 4.61 -2.32
C ILE A 131 -8.64 3.82 -1.23
N LEU A 132 -8.61 4.28 0.01
CA LEU A 132 -9.30 3.61 1.12
C LEU A 132 -10.83 3.64 0.94
N GLU A 133 -11.39 4.74 0.42
CA GLU A 133 -12.81 4.85 0.05
C GLU A 133 -13.20 3.84 -1.03
N GLU A 134 -12.35 3.69 -2.08
CA GLU A 134 -12.57 2.70 -3.13
C GLU A 134 -12.42 1.27 -2.60
N MET A 135 -11.42 0.98 -1.75
CA MET A 135 -11.30 -0.31 -1.08
C MET A 135 -12.53 -0.62 -0.22
N TYR A 136 -13.04 0.37 0.54
CA TYR A 136 -14.29 0.23 1.27
C TYR A 136 -15.50 -0.04 0.36
N ARG A 137 -15.58 0.66 -0.77
CA ARG A 137 -16.69 0.52 -1.72
C ARG A 137 -16.75 -0.87 -2.34
N VAL A 138 -15.61 -1.39 -2.81
CA VAL A 138 -15.54 -2.67 -3.54
C VAL A 138 -15.66 -3.89 -2.62
N VAL A 139 -15.22 -3.77 -1.35
CA VAL A 139 -15.31 -4.86 -0.38
C VAL A 139 -16.74 -5.01 0.12
N ARG A 140 -17.20 -6.27 0.21
CA ARG A 140 -18.53 -6.60 0.76
C ARG A 140 -18.60 -6.30 2.26
N PRO A 141 -19.78 -6.09 2.83
CA PRO A 141 -19.95 -6.09 4.29
C PRO A 141 -19.37 -7.37 4.92
N GLY A 142 -18.57 -7.23 5.97
CA GLY A 142 -17.82 -8.33 6.60
C GLY A 142 -16.57 -8.78 5.84
N GLY A 143 -16.27 -8.18 4.69
CA GLY A 143 -15.02 -8.43 3.95
C GLY A 143 -13.88 -7.57 4.45
N TYR A 144 -12.67 -7.88 4.00
CA TYR A 144 -11.41 -7.35 4.53
C TYR A 144 -10.67 -6.48 3.53
N VAL A 145 -9.90 -5.55 4.05
CA VAL A 145 -8.85 -4.84 3.33
C VAL A 145 -7.50 -5.15 3.97
N LEU A 146 -6.48 -5.31 3.14
CA LEU A 146 -5.08 -5.43 3.55
C LEU A 146 -4.28 -4.37 2.80
N PHE A 147 -3.49 -3.57 3.49
CA PHE A 147 -2.49 -2.73 2.84
C PHE A 147 -1.29 -2.52 3.74
N SER A 148 -0.15 -2.16 3.14
CA SER A 148 1.02 -1.75 3.89
C SER A 148 1.33 -0.28 3.68
N SER A 149 1.91 0.36 4.70
CA SER A 149 2.28 1.77 4.70
C SER A 149 3.52 2.05 5.52
N HIS A 150 4.40 2.91 5.00
CA HIS A 150 5.66 3.29 5.65
C HIS A 150 5.42 3.98 6.98
N ASN A 151 6.20 3.54 7.97
CA ASN A 151 6.20 4.12 9.31
C ASN A 151 7.00 5.42 9.36
N ARG A 152 6.35 6.51 9.80
CA ARG A 152 7.02 7.80 10.01
C ARG A 152 8.04 7.75 11.16
N GLY A 153 7.81 6.95 12.19
CA GLY A 153 8.75 6.70 13.29
C GLY A 153 9.88 5.74 12.93
N GLY A 154 9.74 4.97 11.85
CA GLY A 154 10.63 3.89 11.47
C GLY A 154 11.96 4.31 10.83
N PRO A 155 12.85 3.33 10.62
CA PRO A 155 14.19 3.58 10.04
C PRO A 155 14.14 4.19 8.64
N GLY A 156 13.17 3.80 7.79
CA GLY A 156 13.01 4.31 6.44
C GLY A 156 12.79 5.82 6.37
N TYR A 157 12.14 6.40 7.37
CA TYR A 157 11.96 7.85 7.45
C TYR A 157 13.28 8.61 7.69
N ARG A 158 14.26 7.96 8.34
CA ARG A 158 15.56 8.55 8.70
C ARG A 158 16.62 8.39 7.62
N GLU A 159 16.28 7.70 6.51
CA GLU A 159 17.21 7.50 5.40
C GLU A 159 17.65 8.84 4.77
N ASN A 160 18.91 8.87 4.35
CA ASN A 160 19.53 10.03 3.73
C ASN A 160 20.52 9.62 2.63
N ILE A 161 21.01 10.58 1.85
CA ILE A 161 21.88 10.34 0.69
C ILE A 161 23.21 9.64 1.02
N TRP A 162 23.71 9.73 2.25
CA TRP A 162 24.97 9.11 2.64
C TRP A 162 24.92 7.58 2.62
N GLN A 163 23.73 7.00 2.70
CA GLN A 163 23.54 5.54 2.57
C GLN A 163 23.80 5.01 1.16
N LEU A 164 23.90 5.89 0.16
CA LEU A 164 24.30 5.51 -1.20
C LEU A 164 25.83 5.36 -1.36
N LEU A 165 26.60 5.75 -0.35
CA LEU A 165 28.05 5.57 -0.35
C LEU A 165 28.41 4.08 -0.32
N PRO A 166 29.56 3.68 -0.92
CA PRO A 166 29.99 2.30 -0.92
C PRO A 166 30.30 1.81 0.50
N GLN A 167 29.80 0.64 0.83
CA GLN A 167 30.23 -0.04 2.05
C GLN A 167 31.69 -0.45 1.92
N PHE A 168 32.47 -0.16 2.95
CA PHE A 168 33.88 -0.50 3.00
C PHE A 168 34.09 -2.03 2.91
N THR A 169 35.15 -2.45 2.20
CA THR A 169 35.61 -3.85 2.12
C THR A 169 37.12 -3.87 1.99
N PHE A 170 37.77 -4.83 2.61
CA PHE A 170 39.23 -5.01 2.54
C PHE A 170 39.71 -5.57 1.19
N ASN A 171 38.83 -6.03 0.31
CA ASN A 171 39.20 -6.52 -1.02
C ASN A 171 39.28 -5.33 -2.00
N PRO A 172 40.48 -4.96 -2.53
CA PRO A 172 40.65 -3.76 -3.32
C PRO A 172 39.94 -3.81 -4.69
N LEU A 173 39.82 -4.97 -5.32
CA LEU A 173 39.10 -5.12 -6.59
C LEU A 173 37.59 -4.97 -6.37
N ARG A 174 37.08 -5.57 -5.31
CA ARG A 174 35.65 -5.41 -4.91
C ARG A 174 35.38 -3.97 -4.48
N LEU A 175 36.30 -3.32 -3.77
CA LEU A 175 36.14 -1.93 -3.36
C LEU A 175 36.13 -1.01 -4.59
N GLY A 176 37.02 -1.17 -5.56
CA GLY A 176 37.03 -0.38 -6.79
C GLY A 176 35.73 -0.49 -7.59
N TRP A 177 35.24 -1.70 -7.79
CA TRP A 177 33.98 -1.97 -8.51
C TRP A 177 32.76 -1.42 -7.76
N ARG A 178 32.73 -1.64 -6.44
CA ARG A 178 31.67 -1.09 -5.58
C ARG A 178 31.67 0.43 -5.57
N SER A 179 32.88 1.05 -5.52
CA SER A 179 33.02 2.51 -5.50
C SER A 179 32.55 3.14 -6.81
N LEU A 180 32.91 2.57 -7.98
CA LEU A 180 32.42 3.07 -9.27
C LEU A 180 30.89 3.00 -9.39
N ARG A 181 30.31 1.88 -8.97
CA ARG A 181 28.88 1.67 -8.99
C ARG A 181 28.14 2.58 -7.98
N ALA A 182 28.72 2.75 -6.79
CA ALA A 182 28.20 3.63 -5.76
C ALA A 182 28.30 5.11 -6.16
N MET A 183 29.39 5.52 -6.81
CA MET A 183 29.54 6.89 -7.30
C MET A 183 28.42 7.26 -8.27
N ARG A 184 28.11 6.39 -9.25
CA ARG A 184 27.01 6.62 -10.18
C ARG A 184 25.65 6.67 -9.45
N ARG A 185 25.41 5.77 -8.48
CA ARG A 185 24.19 5.78 -7.67
C ARG A 185 24.10 7.04 -6.82
N PHE A 186 25.22 7.46 -6.22
CA PHE A 186 25.31 8.67 -5.42
C PHE A 186 25.02 9.91 -6.26
N GLN A 187 25.62 10.03 -7.46
CA GLN A 187 25.34 11.14 -8.36
C GLN A 187 23.87 11.22 -8.75
N LEU A 188 23.28 10.10 -9.20
CA LEU A 188 21.86 10.03 -9.56
C LEU A 188 20.97 10.31 -8.35
N GLY A 189 21.29 9.73 -7.20
CA GLY A 189 20.53 9.95 -5.97
C GLY A 189 20.59 11.38 -5.49
N THR A 190 21.74 12.04 -5.57
CA THR A 190 21.89 13.44 -5.21
C THR A 190 21.09 14.35 -6.15
N LEU A 191 21.15 14.10 -7.46
CA LEU A 191 20.35 14.85 -8.43
C LEU A 191 18.84 14.70 -8.17
N ASN A 192 18.40 13.49 -7.94
CA ASN A 192 16.99 13.21 -7.61
C ASN A 192 16.60 13.86 -6.28
N TYR A 193 17.43 13.72 -5.26
CA TYR A 193 17.19 14.31 -3.95
C TYR A 193 17.05 15.83 -4.03
N VAL A 194 17.99 16.53 -4.68
CA VAL A 194 17.95 18.00 -4.85
C VAL A 194 16.68 18.44 -5.59
N ARG A 195 16.24 17.67 -6.58
CA ARG A 195 14.99 17.97 -7.31
C ARG A 195 13.75 17.81 -6.45
N ASN A 196 13.72 16.78 -5.63
CA ASN A 196 12.53 16.31 -4.94
C ASN A 196 12.42 16.84 -3.49
N VAL A 197 13.54 17.17 -2.82
CA VAL A 197 13.58 17.60 -1.42
C VAL A 197 12.69 18.80 -1.11
N LYS A 198 12.46 19.65 -2.09
CA LYS A 198 11.54 20.79 -1.97
C LYS A 198 10.07 20.40 -1.74
N LEU A 199 9.72 19.15 -2.01
CA LEU A 199 8.39 18.59 -1.75
C LEU A 199 8.26 18.00 -0.35
N ASN A 200 9.38 17.86 0.38
CA ASN A 200 9.35 17.36 1.75
C ASN A 200 8.55 18.32 2.63
N ARG A 201 7.54 17.78 3.31
CA ARG A 201 6.66 18.52 4.23
C ARG A 201 6.29 17.60 5.40
N ASP A 202 6.19 18.20 6.57
CA ASP A 202 5.71 17.54 7.77
C ASP A 202 4.36 18.15 8.20
N TYR A 203 3.38 17.28 8.46
CA TYR A 203 2.02 17.65 8.84
C TYR A 203 1.63 17.09 10.22
N GLY A 204 2.59 16.64 11.01
CA GLY A 204 2.37 16.06 12.34
C GLY A 204 2.03 14.57 12.28
N GLY A 205 0.83 14.19 11.91
CA GLY A 205 0.41 12.78 11.80
C GLY A 205 0.98 12.05 10.58
N TYR A 206 1.36 12.80 9.54
CA TYR A 206 1.98 12.27 8.33
C TYR A 206 3.04 13.22 7.78
N SER A 207 3.89 12.72 6.91
CA SER A 207 4.88 13.53 6.20
C SER A 207 4.97 13.08 4.74
N VAL A 208 5.15 14.04 3.84
CA VAL A 208 5.56 13.78 2.46
C VAL A 208 7.07 13.90 2.42
N LYS A 209 7.77 12.88 1.91
CA LYS A 209 9.23 12.87 1.90
C LYS A 209 9.79 12.10 0.71
N THR A 210 10.93 12.59 0.20
CA THR A 210 11.74 11.87 -0.78
C THR A 210 12.30 10.60 -0.14
N ALA A 211 11.99 9.43 -0.70
CA ALA A 211 12.43 8.13 -0.19
C ALA A 211 13.73 7.68 -0.85
N ALA A 212 14.55 6.92 -0.12
CA ALA A 212 15.81 6.36 -0.63
C ALA A 212 15.62 5.35 -1.77
N ALA A 213 14.44 4.76 -1.88
CA ALA A 213 14.07 3.88 -2.98
C ALA A 213 14.23 4.58 -4.34
N HIS A 214 14.60 3.80 -5.36
CA HIS A 214 14.87 4.31 -6.72
C HIS A 214 15.92 5.44 -6.76
N ASN A 215 16.93 5.39 -5.88
CA ASN A 215 17.97 6.43 -5.74
C ASN A 215 17.35 7.81 -5.49
N PHE A 216 16.47 7.94 -4.52
CA PHE A 216 15.71 9.16 -4.20
C PHE A 216 14.83 9.68 -5.35
N GLY A 217 14.44 8.79 -6.25
CA GLY A 217 13.61 9.11 -7.43
C GLY A 217 12.11 9.12 -7.16
N ILE A 218 11.66 8.76 -5.97
CA ILE A 218 10.25 8.77 -5.57
C ILE A 218 10.02 9.64 -4.33
N VAL A 219 8.81 10.14 -4.23
CA VAL A 219 8.32 10.91 -3.08
C VAL A 219 7.12 10.17 -2.54
N ILE A 220 7.13 9.84 -1.25
CA ILE A 220 6.08 9.03 -0.62
C ILE A 220 5.52 9.69 0.64
N VAL A 221 4.36 9.22 1.03
CA VAL A 221 3.72 9.58 2.29
C VAL A 221 4.17 8.58 3.37
N TYR A 222 4.65 9.10 4.48
CA TYR A 222 4.89 8.35 5.71
C TYR A 222 3.80 8.69 6.70
N THR A 223 3.21 7.70 7.37
CA THR A 223 2.16 7.93 8.37
C THR A 223 2.58 7.42 9.75
N THR A 224 2.03 8.03 10.80
CA THR A 224 2.06 7.44 12.14
C THR A 224 0.97 6.38 12.28
N LEU A 225 1.10 5.45 13.24
CA LEU A 225 0.07 4.46 13.54
C LEU A 225 -1.29 5.10 13.88
N PRO A 226 -1.36 6.13 14.77
CA PRO A 226 -2.61 6.81 15.07
C PRO A 226 -3.26 7.44 13.84
N GLU A 227 -2.45 8.09 12.99
CA GLU A 227 -2.95 8.74 11.78
C GLU A 227 -3.52 7.72 10.80
N GLN A 228 -2.87 6.58 10.61
CA GLN A 228 -3.38 5.54 9.71
C GLN A 228 -4.66 4.91 10.24
N ARG A 229 -4.75 4.67 11.56
CA ARG A 229 -6.00 4.21 12.20
C ARG A 229 -7.12 5.24 12.04
N ARG A 230 -6.79 6.54 12.15
CA ARG A 230 -7.74 7.62 11.91
C ARG A 230 -8.26 7.64 10.48
N GLN A 231 -7.38 7.44 9.46
CA GLN A 231 -7.80 7.34 8.06
C GLN A 231 -8.75 6.16 7.83
N LEU A 232 -8.47 4.99 8.41
CA LEU A 232 -9.37 3.83 8.34
C LEU A 232 -10.75 4.14 8.91
N ALA A 233 -10.79 4.71 10.12
CA ALA A 233 -12.05 5.08 10.78
C ALA A 233 -12.82 6.14 9.97
N GLN A 234 -12.14 7.10 9.37
CA GLN A 234 -12.74 8.16 8.55
C GLN A 234 -13.53 7.59 7.36
N VAL A 235 -13.03 6.53 6.73
CA VAL A 235 -13.73 5.87 5.60
C VAL A 235 -14.68 4.77 6.03
N GLY A 236 -14.84 4.54 7.35
CA GLY A 236 -15.76 3.54 7.90
C GLY A 236 -15.20 2.13 8.01
N LEU A 237 -13.89 1.94 7.82
CA LEU A 237 -13.20 0.68 8.03
C LEU A 237 -12.82 0.51 9.50
N GLN A 238 -12.99 -0.70 10.04
CA GLN A 238 -12.60 -1.04 11.39
C GLN A 238 -11.30 -1.84 11.37
N CYS A 239 -10.26 -1.35 12.04
CA CYS A 239 -8.95 -1.99 12.11
C CYS A 239 -9.01 -3.23 13.01
N ASP A 240 -8.61 -4.40 12.49
CA ASP A 240 -8.61 -5.68 13.22
C ASP A 240 -7.23 -6.06 13.72
N ALA A 241 -6.21 -5.80 12.92
CA ALA A 241 -4.85 -6.14 13.25
C ALA A 241 -3.85 -5.27 12.50
N VAL A 242 -2.69 -5.06 13.11
CA VAL A 242 -1.53 -4.42 12.51
C VAL A 242 -0.32 -5.31 12.76
N PHE A 243 0.48 -5.58 11.71
CA PHE A 243 1.70 -6.38 11.82
C PHE A 243 2.91 -5.57 11.39
N GLY A 244 4.00 -5.68 12.15
CA GLY A 244 5.27 -5.05 11.80
C GLY A 244 5.99 -5.81 10.69
N SER A 245 6.63 -5.10 9.77
CA SER A 245 7.32 -5.68 8.61
C SER A 245 8.49 -6.60 8.98
N CYS A 246 9.22 -6.28 10.06
CA CYS A 246 10.50 -6.94 10.35
C CYS A 246 10.35 -8.36 10.92
N ASP A 247 9.40 -8.55 11.80
CA ASP A 247 9.26 -9.77 12.61
C ASP A 247 7.84 -10.39 12.54
N GLY A 248 6.93 -9.74 11.84
CA GLY A 248 5.53 -10.20 11.71
C GLY A 248 4.74 -10.13 13.01
N ARG A 249 5.25 -9.49 14.06
CA ARG A 249 4.52 -9.37 15.31
C ARG A 249 3.34 -8.44 15.18
N ARG A 250 2.27 -8.83 15.86
CA ARG A 250 1.10 -7.97 16.00
C ARG A 250 1.45 -6.77 16.86
N ILE A 251 1.15 -5.59 16.38
CA ILE A 251 1.26 -4.33 17.11
C ILE A 251 -0.03 -4.16 17.92
N ALA A 252 0.10 -3.93 19.21
CA ALA A 252 -1.04 -3.72 20.10
C ALA A 252 -1.77 -2.40 19.76
N ASP A 253 -3.05 -2.33 20.12
CA ASP A 253 -3.89 -1.22 19.69
C ASP A 253 -3.55 0.12 20.38
N ASP A 254 -2.94 0.06 21.56
CA ASP A 254 -2.46 1.20 22.37
C ASP A 254 -1.06 1.68 21.97
N VAL A 255 -0.35 0.97 21.07
CA VAL A 255 0.97 1.38 20.59
C VAL A 255 0.84 2.50 19.58
N GLU A 256 1.56 3.60 19.83
CA GLU A 256 1.60 4.78 18.95
C GLU A 256 2.81 4.81 18.03
N ASP A 257 3.91 4.14 18.39
CA ASP A 257 5.16 4.09 17.61
C ASP A 257 5.84 2.71 17.73
N SER A 258 6.65 2.37 16.72
CA SER A 258 7.39 1.11 16.65
C SER A 258 8.60 1.26 15.72
N ASP A 259 9.61 0.40 15.88
CA ASP A 259 10.81 0.35 15.02
C ASP A 259 10.60 -0.34 13.66
N ALA A 260 9.38 -0.75 13.33
CA ALA A 260 9.08 -1.35 12.05
C ALA A 260 9.30 -0.35 10.90
N TRP A 261 9.83 -0.81 9.77
CA TRP A 261 10.00 0.01 8.57
C TRP A 261 8.66 0.46 7.97
N TRP A 262 7.69 -0.47 7.98
CA TRP A 262 6.31 -0.27 7.58
C TRP A 262 5.41 -1.23 8.33
N PHE A 263 4.13 -0.99 8.25
CA PHE A 263 3.11 -1.80 8.88
C PHE A 263 2.19 -2.41 7.83
N HIS A 264 1.66 -3.60 8.12
CA HIS A 264 0.59 -4.23 7.38
C HIS A 264 -0.70 -4.09 8.18
N PHE A 265 -1.65 -3.35 7.65
CA PHE A 265 -2.95 -3.09 8.27
C PHE A 265 -3.98 -4.05 7.70
N ILE A 266 -4.71 -4.73 8.58
CA ILE A 266 -5.91 -5.47 8.26
C ILE A 266 -7.09 -4.74 8.89
N ALA A 267 -8.08 -4.45 8.06
CA ALA A 267 -9.33 -3.87 8.52
C ALA A 267 -10.51 -4.51 7.79
N HIS A 268 -11.69 -4.44 8.35
CA HIS A 268 -12.89 -4.96 7.70
C HIS A 268 -13.94 -3.86 7.52
N LYS A 269 -14.81 -4.09 6.54
CA LYS A 269 -16.03 -3.32 6.37
C LYS A 269 -17.08 -3.86 7.33
N PRO A 270 -17.59 -3.07 8.30
CA PRO A 270 -18.60 -3.53 9.23
C PRO A 270 -19.84 -4.08 8.52
N LEU A 271 -20.46 -5.09 9.11
CA LEU A 271 -21.80 -5.48 8.70
C LEU A 271 -22.75 -4.30 8.93
N ALA A 272 -23.61 -4.01 7.97
CA ALA A 272 -24.63 -2.99 8.18
C ALA A 272 -25.43 -3.35 9.43
N ALA A 273 -25.45 -2.46 10.42
CA ALA A 273 -26.31 -2.65 11.57
C ALA A 273 -27.75 -2.82 11.07
N TYR A 274 -28.36 -3.96 11.36
CA TYR A 274 -29.78 -4.17 11.12
C TYR A 274 -30.51 -3.13 11.96
N ARG A 275 -30.96 -2.02 11.34
CA ARG A 275 -31.89 -1.11 11.99
C ARG A 275 -33.19 -1.86 12.07
N PHE A 276 -33.45 -2.51 13.21
CA PHE A 276 -34.81 -2.92 13.56
C PHE A 276 -35.63 -1.64 13.55
N GLY A 277 -36.60 -1.56 12.63
CA GLY A 277 -37.50 -0.44 12.52
C GLY A 277 -38.17 -0.24 13.85
N GLN A 278 -38.01 0.92 14.44
CA GLN A 278 -38.96 1.45 15.39
C GLN A 278 -40.23 1.80 14.59
N GLU A 279 -41.07 0.82 14.36
CA GLU A 279 -42.50 1.09 14.17
C GLU A 279 -43.05 1.58 15.51
N SER A 280 -42.94 2.87 15.76
CA SER A 280 -43.71 3.54 16.76
C SER A 280 -45.15 3.59 16.27
N GLY A 281 -45.94 2.58 16.68
CA GLY A 281 -47.39 2.60 16.58
C GLY A 281 -47.93 3.78 17.36
N HIS A 282 -48.24 4.86 16.66
CA HIS A 282 -49.15 5.90 17.18
C HIS A 282 -50.59 5.40 17.00
N ALA A 283 -51.05 4.63 17.97
CA ALA A 283 -52.47 4.43 18.15
C ALA A 283 -53.03 5.70 18.80
N SER A 284 -53.72 6.51 18.01
CA SER A 284 -54.51 7.64 18.50
C SER A 284 -55.78 7.09 19.17
N PRO A 285 -56.12 7.48 20.41
CA PRO A 285 -57.42 7.08 21.01
C PRO A 285 -58.54 7.90 20.36
N ARG A 286 -59.50 7.20 19.74
CA ARG A 286 -60.77 7.79 19.37
C ARG A 286 -61.53 8.06 20.63
N THR A 287 -61.81 9.32 20.98
CA THR A 287 -62.88 9.75 21.95
C THR A 287 -64.19 9.71 21.25
N SER A 288 -65.05 8.85 21.74
CA SER A 288 -66.50 8.86 21.50
C SER A 288 -67.18 9.78 22.49
N THR A 289 -67.94 10.76 22.06
CA THR A 289 -69.24 11.21 22.53
C THR A 289 -69.98 11.82 21.40
#